data_24c2dc49430afc2d90bf566fce55d4ad
#
_entry.id   24c2dc49430afc2d90bf566fce55d4ad
#
_cell.length_a   1.000
_cell.length_b   1.000
_cell.length_c   1.000
_cell.angle_alpha   90.00
_cell.angle_beta   90.00
_cell.angle_gamma   90.00
#
_symmetry.space_group_name_H-M   'P 1'
#
loop_
_entity.id
_entity.type
_entity.pdbx_description
1 polymer ?
#
loop_
_entity_poly.entity_id
_entity_poly.type
_entity_poly.pdbx_seq_one_letter_code
_entity_poly.pdbx_strand_id
1 'polypeptide(L)'
;GEIVGGLEKTPLPKSQVKKTGTRTRWLPDLDVFTDIAIPAEYFTDVLRRQAVVNEGITFKFRDQQEDGSLPEEDFVYEHGIQDYVAELAGEGALTAPVFWQAEKRGRDRADKPEYKVKLSAACCFSNKVQVIEHYHNSSWLEHGGAPEKATKSAFVSAVDKYLREQNKYQKNESKITWQDIEDCLIFVSNNFSTQTSYENQTKKSITNKFVQEAMT
;
A
#
# COMPACT_ATOMS: atom_id res chain seq x y z
N GLY A 1 30.38 -5.85 12.31
CA GLY A 1 29.93 -7.22 12.53
C GLY A 1 30.82 -8.22 11.81
N GLU A 2 31.00 -9.38 12.39
CA GLU A 2 31.73 -10.48 11.75
C GLU A 2 30.75 -11.47 11.13
N ILE A 3 31.09 -11.99 9.95
CA ILE A 3 30.34 -13.09 9.34
C ILE A 3 30.76 -14.38 10.03
N VAL A 4 29.84 -14.96 10.81
CA VAL A 4 30.05 -16.24 11.49
C VAL A 4 29.47 -17.37 10.63
N GLY A 5 30.33 -18.09 9.92
CA GLY A 5 29.94 -19.18 9.03
C GLY A 5 29.66 -18.76 7.61
N GLY A 6 29.46 -19.72 6.71
CA GLY A 6 29.15 -19.56 5.30
C GLY A 6 27.70 -19.93 4.99
N LEU A 7 27.33 -19.82 3.72
CA LEU A 7 26.04 -20.31 3.24
C LEU A 7 26.01 -21.84 3.28
N GLU A 8 25.15 -22.39 4.14
CA GLU A 8 24.94 -23.84 4.21
C GLU A 8 23.69 -24.25 3.42
N LYS A 9 23.80 -25.34 2.67
CA LYS A 9 22.68 -25.92 1.93
C LYS A 9 22.22 -27.18 2.63
N THR A 10 21.01 -27.14 3.20
CA THR A 10 20.38 -28.30 3.84
C THR A 10 19.23 -28.80 2.98
N PRO A 11 19.19 -30.10 2.60
CA PRO A 11 18.09 -30.67 1.85
C PRO A 11 16.78 -30.58 2.65
N LEU A 12 15.71 -30.08 2.04
CA LEU A 12 14.40 -30.09 2.66
C LEU A 12 13.78 -31.49 2.68
N PRO A 13 13.02 -31.85 3.74
CA PRO A 13 12.20 -33.06 3.71
C PRO A 13 11.25 -33.07 2.52
N LYS A 14 10.97 -34.26 1.96
CA LYS A 14 10.09 -34.41 0.78
C LYS A 14 8.73 -33.72 0.93
N SER A 15 8.19 -33.64 2.14
CA SER A 15 6.94 -32.95 2.46
C SER A 15 7.04 -31.41 2.36
N GLN A 16 8.23 -30.86 2.33
CA GLN A 16 8.48 -29.41 2.33
C GLN A 16 9.12 -28.89 1.04
N VAL A 17 9.48 -29.75 0.08
CA VAL A 17 10.17 -29.39 -1.17
C VAL A 17 9.40 -28.34 -1.99
N LYS A 18 8.06 -28.30 -1.88
CA LYS A 18 7.22 -27.30 -2.58
C LYS A 18 6.99 -26.00 -1.79
N LYS A 19 7.46 -25.94 -0.53
CA LYS A 19 7.32 -24.72 0.28
C LYS A 19 8.45 -23.77 -0.04
N THR A 20 8.10 -22.52 -0.32
CA THR A 20 9.05 -21.42 -0.51
C THR A 20 8.81 -20.38 0.58
N GLY A 21 9.86 -19.68 0.97
CA GLY A 21 9.75 -18.63 1.97
C GLY A 21 11.11 -18.24 2.53
N THR A 22 11.12 -17.16 3.30
CA THR A 22 12.29 -16.66 4.02
C THR A 22 11.95 -16.53 5.49
N ARG A 23 12.87 -16.93 6.36
CA ARG A 23 12.77 -16.70 7.80
C ARG A 23 13.96 -15.89 8.26
N THR A 24 13.69 -14.75 8.87
CA THR A 24 14.69 -13.88 9.49
C THR A 24 14.47 -13.86 11.00
N ARG A 25 15.53 -14.00 11.78
CA ARG A 25 15.55 -13.80 13.22
C ARG A 25 16.66 -12.84 13.55
N TRP A 26 16.37 -11.86 14.38
CA TRP A 26 17.38 -10.92 14.87
C TRP A 26 17.16 -10.61 16.34
N LEU A 27 18.22 -10.18 16.98
CA LEU A 27 18.22 -9.60 18.31
C LEU A 27 19.02 -8.29 18.19
N PRO A 28 18.42 -7.14 18.53
CA PRO A 28 19.15 -5.88 18.55
C PRO A 28 20.29 -5.91 19.56
N ASP A 29 21.40 -5.27 19.23
CA ASP A 29 22.60 -5.24 20.06
C ASP A 29 22.61 -3.98 20.94
N LEU A 30 22.67 -4.15 22.26
CA LEU A 30 22.71 -3.05 23.24
C LEU A 30 24.01 -2.24 23.17
N ASP A 31 25.08 -2.78 22.59
CA ASP A 31 26.31 -2.02 22.37
C ASP A 31 26.16 -1.01 21.21
N VAL A 32 25.13 -1.20 20.36
CA VAL A 32 24.82 -0.34 19.20
C VAL A 32 23.61 0.54 19.47
N PHE A 33 22.57 0.00 20.11
CA PHE A 33 21.30 0.66 20.37
C PHE A 33 21.14 0.96 21.85
N THR A 34 20.77 2.19 22.18
CA THR A 34 20.51 2.62 23.56
C THR A 34 19.23 2.03 24.13
N ASP A 35 18.29 1.65 23.27
CA ASP A 35 17.02 1.00 23.60
C ASP A 35 16.69 -0.04 22.54
N ILE A 36 16.32 -1.24 22.99
CA ILE A 36 15.90 -2.35 22.12
C ILE A 36 14.44 -2.78 22.38
N ALA A 37 13.73 -2.07 23.25
CA ALA A 37 12.33 -2.32 23.57
C ALA A 37 11.40 -1.73 22.48
N ILE A 38 11.46 -2.29 21.26
CA ILE A 38 10.63 -1.85 20.14
C ILE A 38 9.25 -2.50 20.29
N PRO A 39 8.14 -1.71 20.35
CA PRO A 39 6.79 -2.27 20.45
C PRO A 39 6.46 -3.22 19.30
N ALA A 40 5.81 -4.34 19.60
CA ALA A 40 5.42 -5.34 18.60
C ALA A 40 4.53 -4.75 17.50
N GLU A 41 3.68 -3.80 17.85
CA GLU A 41 2.77 -3.09 16.94
C GLU A 41 3.50 -2.44 15.76
N TYR A 42 4.71 -1.94 15.98
CA TYR A 42 5.51 -1.37 14.91
C TYR A 42 5.82 -2.39 13.80
N PHE A 43 6.12 -3.63 14.19
CA PHE A 43 6.40 -4.70 13.24
C PHE A 43 5.12 -5.24 12.59
N THR A 44 4.05 -5.41 13.36
CA THR A 44 2.77 -5.92 12.86
C THR A 44 2.14 -4.97 11.86
N ASP A 45 2.22 -3.64 12.09
CA ASP A 45 1.76 -2.62 11.14
C ASP A 45 2.53 -2.66 9.82
N VAL A 46 3.86 -2.81 9.88
CA VAL A 46 4.68 -2.94 8.67
C VAL A 46 4.33 -4.22 7.90
N LEU A 47 4.19 -5.34 8.59
CA LEU A 47 3.90 -6.64 7.97
C LEU A 47 2.48 -6.67 7.37
N ARG A 48 1.50 -6.07 8.04
CA ARG A 48 0.15 -5.90 7.50
C ARG A 48 0.19 -5.14 6.18
N ARG A 49 0.86 -3.97 6.13
CA ARG A 49 1.02 -3.19 4.89
C ARG A 49 1.73 -3.99 3.79
N GLN A 50 2.74 -4.79 4.16
CA GLN A 50 3.41 -5.66 3.19
C GLN A 50 2.48 -6.76 2.67
N ALA A 51 1.62 -7.33 3.51
CA ALA A 51 0.65 -8.33 3.09
C ALA A 51 -0.40 -7.74 2.12
N VAL A 52 -0.88 -6.53 2.40
CA VAL A 52 -1.85 -5.81 1.54
C VAL A 52 -1.35 -5.64 0.11
N VAL A 53 -0.06 -5.32 -0.07
CA VAL A 53 0.51 -5.01 -1.40
C VAL A 53 1.18 -6.20 -2.09
N ASN A 54 1.31 -7.32 -1.39
CA ASN A 54 1.87 -8.57 -1.93
C ASN A 54 0.81 -9.68 -1.84
N GLU A 55 -0.15 -9.61 -2.73
CA GLU A 55 -1.32 -10.49 -2.83
C GLU A 55 -0.94 -11.98 -2.67
N GLY A 56 -1.63 -12.68 -1.77
CA GLY A 56 -1.45 -14.10 -1.52
C GLY A 56 -0.16 -14.50 -0.76
N ILE A 57 0.69 -13.53 -0.38
CA ILE A 57 1.88 -13.81 0.43
C ILE A 57 1.52 -13.73 1.91
N THR A 58 1.79 -14.81 2.64
CA THR A 58 1.62 -14.84 4.10
C THR A 58 2.87 -14.33 4.79
N PHE A 59 2.72 -13.28 5.59
CA PHE A 59 3.75 -12.79 6.51
C PHE A 59 3.43 -13.29 7.92
N LYS A 60 4.43 -13.89 8.58
CA LYS A 60 4.32 -14.43 9.93
C LYS A 60 5.21 -13.66 10.88
N PHE A 61 4.64 -13.13 11.92
CA PHE A 61 5.37 -12.46 12.99
C PHE A 61 5.42 -13.35 14.24
N ARG A 62 6.59 -13.43 14.86
CA ARG A 62 6.80 -14.11 16.13
C ARG A 62 7.65 -13.24 17.02
N ASP A 63 7.13 -12.91 18.16
CA ASP A 63 7.84 -12.16 19.19
C ASP A 63 8.10 -13.05 20.40
N GLN A 64 9.38 -13.24 20.76
CA GLN A 64 9.75 -14.09 21.87
C GLN A 64 9.45 -13.39 23.19
N GLN A 65 8.56 -13.97 23.99
CA GLN A 65 8.19 -13.48 25.29
C GLN A 65 9.24 -13.86 26.35
N GLU A 66 9.16 -13.25 27.54
CA GLU A 66 10.08 -13.51 28.66
C GLU A 66 10.04 -14.98 29.14
N ASP A 67 8.88 -15.63 29.05
CA ASP A 67 8.70 -17.05 29.37
C ASP A 67 9.25 -18.00 28.30
N GLY A 68 9.83 -17.47 27.23
CA GLY A 68 10.36 -18.21 26.09
C GLY A 68 9.32 -18.64 25.05
N SER A 69 8.04 -18.34 25.26
CA SER A 69 6.99 -18.60 24.27
C SER A 69 7.18 -17.74 23.02
N LEU A 70 6.63 -18.20 21.89
CA LEU A 70 6.72 -17.57 20.57
C LEU A 70 5.32 -17.49 19.95
N PRO A 71 4.45 -16.60 20.46
CA PRO A 71 3.16 -16.37 19.79
C PRO A 71 3.37 -15.99 18.35
N GLU A 72 2.50 -16.48 17.47
CA GLU A 72 2.56 -16.24 16.02
C GLU A 72 1.32 -15.47 15.59
N GLU A 73 1.52 -14.44 14.78
CA GLU A 73 0.50 -13.68 14.11
C GLU A 73 0.73 -13.73 12.59
N ASP A 74 -0.32 -14.05 11.84
CA ASP A 74 -0.28 -14.20 10.40
C ASP A 74 -1.00 -13.04 9.70
N PHE A 75 -0.37 -12.47 8.69
CA PHE A 75 -0.93 -11.43 7.84
C PHE A 75 -0.97 -11.95 6.40
N VAL A 76 -2.18 -12.02 5.83
CA VAL A 76 -2.39 -12.43 4.44
C VAL A 76 -3.64 -11.75 3.89
N TYR A 77 -3.54 -11.26 2.66
CA TYR A 77 -4.65 -10.75 1.87
C TYR A 77 -4.62 -11.47 0.52
N GLU A 78 -5.54 -12.40 0.33
CA GLU A 78 -5.56 -13.28 -0.85
C GLU A 78 -5.78 -12.47 -2.15
N HIS A 79 -6.58 -11.40 -2.08
CA HIS A 79 -6.83 -10.47 -3.18
C HIS A 79 -6.27 -9.06 -2.89
N GLY A 80 -5.20 -8.99 -2.08
CA GLY A 80 -4.46 -7.76 -1.81
C GLY A 80 -5.32 -6.58 -1.35
N ILE A 81 -5.22 -5.46 -2.06
CA ILE A 81 -5.93 -4.21 -1.71
C ILE A 81 -7.46 -4.33 -1.75
N GLN A 82 -8.03 -5.31 -2.48
CA GLN A 82 -9.48 -5.54 -2.48
C GLN A 82 -9.98 -6.01 -1.13
N ASP A 83 -9.33 -7.04 -0.59
CA ASP A 83 -9.68 -7.61 0.71
C ASP A 83 -9.47 -6.57 1.82
N TYR A 84 -8.41 -5.80 1.71
CA TYR A 84 -8.09 -4.76 2.68
C TYR A 84 -9.14 -3.62 2.69
N VAL A 85 -9.55 -3.13 1.53
CA VAL A 85 -10.62 -2.11 1.45
C VAL A 85 -11.95 -2.66 1.97
N ALA A 86 -12.27 -3.93 1.70
CA ALA A 86 -13.46 -4.57 2.23
C ALA A 86 -13.42 -4.73 3.76
N GLU A 87 -12.26 -5.09 4.32
CA GLU A 87 -12.02 -5.16 5.76
C GLU A 87 -12.20 -3.78 6.42
N LEU A 88 -11.57 -2.73 5.87
CA LEU A 88 -11.68 -1.37 6.38
C LEU A 88 -13.12 -0.84 6.36
N ALA A 89 -13.84 -1.12 5.30
CA ALA A 89 -15.23 -0.67 5.14
C ALA A 89 -16.18 -1.37 6.09
N GLY A 90 -16.02 -2.67 6.29
CA GLY A 90 -16.86 -3.48 7.16
C GLY A 90 -18.36 -3.20 6.95
N GLU A 91 -19.12 -3.17 8.04
CA GLU A 91 -20.55 -2.84 8.03
C GLU A 91 -20.84 -1.35 7.76
N GLY A 92 -19.80 -0.50 7.75
CA GLY A 92 -19.91 0.94 7.49
C GLY A 92 -19.89 1.33 6.02
N ALA A 93 -19.78 0.36 5.11
CA ALA A 93 -19.75 0.61 3.69
C ALA A 93 -21.06 1.21 3.17
N LEU A 94 -20.99 2.35 2.49
CA LEU A 94 -22.11 2.97 1.78
C LEU A 94 -22.24 2.46 0.35
N THR A 95 -21.14 1.95 -0.23
CA THR A 95 -21.07 1.33 -1.53
C THR A 95 -20.31 0.02 -1.46
N ALA A 96 -20.57 -0.89 -2.39
CA ALA A 96 -19.71 -2.06 -2.53
C ALA A 96 -18.28 -1.62 -2.88
N PRO A 97 -17.23 -2.30 -2.37
CA PRO A 97 -15.87 -2.06 -2.80
C PRO A 97 -15.72 -2.29 -4.31
N VAL A 98 -15.08 -1.36 -4.98
CA VAL A 98 -14.77 -1.42 -6.42
C VAL A 98 -13.26 -1.58 -6.59
N PHE A 99 -12.88 -2.48 -7.46
CA PHE A 99 -11.49 -2.68 -7.85
C PHE A 99 -11.28 -2.33 -9.31
N TRP A 100 -10.16 -1.69 -9.58
CA TRP A 100 -9.73 -1.32 -10.92
C TRP A 100 -8.24 -1.59 -11.09
N GLN A 101 -7.86 -2.03 -12.28
CA GLN A 101 -6.47 -2.21 -12.64
C GLN A 101 -6.24 -1.84 -14.11
N ALA A 102 -5.05 -1.33 -14.40
CA ALA A 102 -4.61 -1.02 -15.75
C ALA A 102 -3.09 -1.18 -15.87
N GLU A 103 -2.66 -1.33 -17.11
CA GLU A 103 -1.26 -1.31 -17.48
C GLU A 103 -1.07 -0.24 -18.56
N LYS A 104 -0.14 0.68 -18.32
CA LYS A 104 0.16 1.76 -19.26
C LYS A 104 1.66 1.84 -19.52
N ARG A 105 2.02 2.38 -20.68
CA ARG A 105 3.40 2.65 -21.07
C ARG A 105 3.55 4.10 -21.50
N GLY A 106 4.58 4.77 -21.03
CA GLY A 106 4.84 6.16 -21.32
C GLY A 106 6.11 6.65 -20.66
N ARG A 107 6.29 7.96 -20.60
CA ARG A 107 7.51 8.61 -20.10
C ARG A 107 7.17 9.88 -19.31
N ASP A 108 8.02 10.24 -18.34
CA ASP A 108 7.83 11.45 -17.55
C ASP A 108 8.10 12.74 -18.35
N ARG A 109 8.99 12.68 -19.36
CA ARG A 109 9.33 13.79 -20.27
C ARG A 109 9.77 13.25 -21.62
N ALA A 110 9.69 14.07 -22.66
CA ALA A 110 10.01 13.69 -24.03
C ALA A 110 11.46 13.17 -24.23
N ASP A 111 12.39 13.66 -23.40
CA ASP A 111 13.82 13.29 -23.42
C ASP A 111 14.15 12.03 -22.59
N LYS A 112 13.18 11.43 -21.94
CA LYS A 112 13.35 10.22 -21.11
C LYS A 112 12.85 8.96 -21.80
N PRO A 113 13.43 7.79 -21.47
CA PRO A 113 12.95 6.52 -22.00
C PRO A 113 11.54 6.23 -21.51
N GLU A 114 10.79 5.49 -22.32
CA GLU A 114 9.50 4.95 -21.90
C GLU A 114 9.65 3.84 -20.89
N TYR A 115 8.72 3.78 -19.95
CA TYR A 115 8.64 2.71 -18.99
C TYR A 115 7.18 2.24 -18.80
N LYS A 116 7.06 1.07 -18.19
CA LYS A 116 5.78 0.40 -17.95
C LYS A 116 5.33 0.71 -16.52
N VAL A 117 4.05 1.01 -16.36
CA VAL A 117 3.39 1.16 -15.07
C VAL A 117 2.22 0.19 -15.00
N LYS A 118 2.15 -0.59 -13.94
CA LYS A 118 0.97 -1.33 -13.55
C LYS A 118 0.28 -0.55 -12.44
N LEU A 119 -0.99 -0.29 -12.61
CA LEU A 119 -1.82 0.47 -11.70
C LEU A 119 -2.92 -0.43 -11.16
N SER A 120 -3.15 -0.38 -9.87
CA SER A 120 -4.32 -0.98 -9.25
C SER A 120 -4.86 -0.07 -8.17
N ALA A 121 -6.17 -0.01 -8.05
CA ALA A 121 -6.84 0.76 -7.01
C ALA A 121 -8.09 0.03 -6.55
N ALA A 122 -8.35 0.09 -5.25
CA ALA A 122 -9.60 -0.34 -4.65
C ALA A 122 -10.20 0.82 -3.86
N CYS A 123 -11.51 0.99 -3.92
CA CYS A 123 -12.18 2.04 -3.18
C CYS A 123 -13.62 1.67 -2.82
N CYS A 124 -14.12 2.29 -1.77
CA CYS A 124 -15.54 2.38 -1.45
C CYS A 124 -15.81 3.65 -0.65
N PHE A 125 -17.08 4.01 -0.51
CA PHE A 125 -17.49 5.11 0.37
C PHE A 125 -17.99 4.58 1.70
N SER A 126 -17.64 5.28 2.79
CA SER A 126 -18.04 4.98 4.15
C SER A 126 -18.28 6.29 4.91
N ASN A 127 -19.25 6.30 5.82
CA ASN A 127 -19.45 7.42 6.73
C ASN A 127 -18.83 7.18 8.13
N LYS A 128 -18.09 6.10 8.30
CA LYS A 128 -17.47 5.71 9.58
C LYS A 128 -15.95 5.69 9.52
N VAL A 129 -15.40 5.44 8.34
CA VAL A 129 -13.96 5.23 8.15
C VAL A 129 -13.50 6.03 6.94
N GLN A 130 -12.41 6.76 7.13
CA GLN A 130 -11.68 7.46 6.08
C GLN A 130 -10.27 6.90 6.03
N VAL A 131 -9.86 6.34 4.89
CA VAL A 131 -8.49 5.84 4.69
C VAL A 131 -8.07 6.11 3.25
N ILE A 132 -6.97 6.81 3.06
CA ILE A 132 -6.39 7.03 1.74
C ILE A 132 -4.92 6.64 1.79
N GLU A 133 -4.59 5.55 1.13
CA GLU A 133 -3.24 5.00 1.12
C GLU A 133 -2.73 4.79 -0.29
N HIS A 134 -1.48 5.14 -0.50
CA HIS A 134 -0.79 4.96 -1.77
C HIS A 134 0.46 4.11 -1.57
N TYR A 135 0.59 3.10 -2.42
CA TYR A 135 1.77 2.24 -2.45
C TYR A 135 2.41 2.27 -3.84
N HIS A 136 3.73 2.22 -3.87
CA HIS A 136 4.49 2.13 -5.12
C HIS A 136 5.71 1.22 -4.96
N ASN A 137 5.81 0.20 -5.81
CA ASN A 137 6.84 -0.84 -5.70
C ASN A 137 6.94 -1.40 -4.27
N SER A 138 5.80 -1.77 -3.70
CA SER A 138 5.60 -2.29 -2.34
C SER A 138 6.00 -1.33 -1.20
N SER A 139 6.33 -0.07 -1.50
CA SER A 139 6.61 0.96 -0.49
C SER A 139 5.36 1.79 -0.22
N TRP A 140 5.04 1.99 1.05
CA TRP A 140 4.00 2.92 1.46
C TRP A 140 4.47 4.37 1.25
N LEU A 141 3.67 5.14 0.53
CA LEU A 141 3.94 6.55 0.25
C LEU A 141 3.26 7.43 1.31
N GLU A 142 3.86 7.51 2.49
CA GLU A 142 3.34 8.28 3.63
C GLU A 142 3.05 9.75 3.26
N HIS A 143 3.83 10.32 2.34
CA HIS A 143 3.68 11.69 1.87
C HIS A 143 3.06 11.79 0.47
N GLY A 144 2.44 10.69 -0.02
CA GLY A 144 1.69 10.66 -1.27
C GLY A 144 2.53 10.93 -2.52
N GLY A 145 2.50 12.16 -3.03
CA GLY A 145 3.20 12.55 -4.25
C GLY A 145 2.34 12.43 -5.51
N ALA A 146 2.90 11.86 -6.57
CA ALA A 146 2.20 11.74 -7.86
C ALA A 146 0.87 10.96 -7.77
N PRO A 147 0.79 9.80 -7.09
CA PRO A 147 -0.47 9.08 -6.93
C PRO A 147 -1.54 9.86 -6.16
N GLU A 148 -1.18 10.55 -5.09
CA GLU A 148 -2.10 11.36 -4.31
C GLU A 148 -2.69 12.51 -5.15
N LYS A 149 -1.83 13.23 -5.89
CA LYS A 149 -2.26 14.32 -6.78
C LYS A 149 -3.22 13.82 -7.87
N ALA A 150 -2.92 12.66 -8.44
CA ALA A 150 -3.78 12.03 -9.44
C ALA A 150 -5.15 11.64 -8.83
N THR A 151 -5.16 11.00 -7.67
CA THR A 151 -6.37 10.59 -6.96
C THR A 151 -7.26 11.80 -6.67
N LYS A 152 -6.71 12.86 -6.07
CA LYS A 152 -7.45 14.10 -5.79
C LYS A 152 -8.07 14.70 -7.06
N SER A 153 -7.29 14.82 -8.11
CA SER A 153 -7.75 15.37 -9.40
C SER A 153 -8.84 14.53 -10.04
N ALA A 154 -8.62 13.20 -10.10
CA ALA A 154 -9.55 12.28 -10.74
C ALA A 154 -10.90 12.24 -10.03
N PHE A 155 -10.92 12.08 -8.71
CA PHE A 155 -12.16 12.02 -7.93
C PHE A 155 -12.95 13.34 -8.01
N VAL A 156 -12.30 14.49 -7.79
CA VAL A 156 -12.98 15.80 -7.89
C VAL A 156 -13.57 15.99 -9.27
N SER A 157 -12.81 15.68 -10.32
CA SER A 157 -13.30 15.81 -11.71
C SER A 157 -14.47 14.89 -12.01
N ALA A 158 -14.39 13.62 -11.61
CA ALA A 158 -15.42 12.64 -11.86
C ALA A 158 -16.73 12.95 -11.11
N VAL A 159 -16.62 13.31 -9.82
CA VAL A 159 -17.78 13.64 -8.99
C VAL A 159 -18.42 14.95 -9.42
N ASP A 160 -17.64 16.01 -9.72
CA ASP A 160 -18.16 17.29 -10.26
C ASP A 160 -18.93 17.05 -11.57
N LYS A 161 -18.36 16.24 -12.48
CA LYS A 161 -19.02 15.88 -13.72
C LYS A 161 -20.35 15.17 -13.48
N TYR A 162 -20.35 14.15 -12.61
CA TYR A 162 -21.56 13.41 -12.26
C TYR A 162 -22.65 14.32 -11.66
N LEU A 163 -22.29 15.16 -10.69
CA LEU A 163 -23.24 16.07 -10.04
C LEU A 163 -23.86 17.06 -11.02
N ARG A 164 -23.10 17.56 -11.99
CA ARG A 164 -23.62 18.42 -13.07
C ARG A 164 -24.55 17.67 -14.01
N GLU A 165 -24.15 16.51 -14.49
CA GLU A 165 -24.95 15.70 -15.42
C GLU A 165 -26.29 15.27 -14.79
N GLN A 166 -26.28 15.03 -13.47
CA GLN A 166 -27.48 14.66 -12.70
C GLN A 166 -28.25 15.86 -12.14
N ASN A 167 -27.84 17.10 -12.44
CA ASN A 167 -28.45 18.33 -11.92
C ASN A 167 -28.58 18.31 -10.38
N LYS A 168 -27.55 17.84 -9.67
CA LYS A 168 -27.54 17.71 -8.20
C LYS A 168 -27.11 18.98 -7.49
N TYR A 169 -26.40 19.91 -8.15
CA TYR A 169 -26.03 21.18 -7.57
C TYR A 169 -27.25 22.08 -7.34
N GLN A 170 -27.32 22.68 -6.18
CA GLN A 170 -28.34 23.71 -5.89
C GLN A 170 -27.93 25.06 -6.48
N LYS A 171 -28.89 25.99 -6.59
CA LYS A 171 -28.63 27.34 -7.08
C LYS A 171 -27.67 28.06 -6.13
N ASN A 172 -26.54 28.54 -6.64
CA ASN A 172 -25.46 29.20 -5.92
C ASN A 172 -24.59 28.27 -5.03
N GLU A 173 -24.68 26.96 -5.18
CA GLU A 173 -23.79 26.01 -4.53
C GLU A 173 -22.40 26.04 -5.18
N SER A 174 -21.35 25.98 -4.34
CA SER A 174 -19.97 25.85 -4.80
C SER A 174 -19.72 24.47 -5.39
N LYS A 175 -18.76 24.38 -6.29
CA LYS A 175 -18.31 23.07 -6.80
C LYS A 175 -17.78 22.22 -5.68
N ILE A 176 -17.96 20.92 -5.79
CA ILE A 176 -17.37 19.93 -4.89
C ILE A 176 -15.85 20.09 -4.81
N THR A 177 -15.32 19.95 -3.63
CA THR A 177 -13.88 20.00 -3.34
C THR A 177 -13.35 18.61 -2.97
N TRP A 178 -12.05 18.49 -2.87
CA TRP A 178 -11.44 17.25 -2.38
C TRP A 178 -11.87 16.93 -0.94
N GLN A 179 -11.96 17.95 -0.09
CA GLN A 179 -12.37 17.80 1.31
C GLN A 179 -13.73 17.11 1.44
N ASP A 180 -14.70 17.48 0.59
CA ASP A 180 -16.03 16.88 0.60
C ASP A 180 -16.04 15.39 0.22
N ILE A 181 -15.01 14.94 -0.51
CA ILE A 181 -14.87 13.56 -0.97
C ILE A 181 -14.04 12.73 0.02
N GLU A 182 -12.93 13.28 0.51
CA GLU A 182 -12.00 12.51 1.35
C GLU A 182 -12.61 12.08 2.66
N ASP A 183 -13.53 12.87 3.23
CA ASP A 183 -14.18 12.57 4.52
C ASP A 183 -15.00 11.26 4.52
N CYS A 184 -15.39 10.76 3.36
CA CYS A 184 -16.15 9.52 3.22
C CYS A 184 -15.49 8.46 2.35
N LEU A 185 -14.22 8.66 1.95
CA LEU A 185 -13.54 7.79 0.99
C LEU A 185 -12.60 6.81 1.69
N ILE A 186 -12.74 5.55 1.37
CA ILE A 186 -11.70 4.53 1.55
C ILE A 186 -11.10 4.27 0.18
N PHE A 187 -9.81 4.56 0.03
CA PHE A 187 -9.08 4.39 -1.22
C PHE A 187 -7.67 3.86 -0.98
N VAL A 188 -7.33 2.79 -1.66
CA VAL A 188 -5.99 2.21 -1.62
C VAL A 188 -5.50 1.98 -3.04
N SER A 189 -4.35 2.54 -3.39
CA SER A 189 -3.68 2.26 -4.66
C SER A 189 -2.37 1.52 -4.46
N ASN A 190 -2.12 0.53 -5.32
CA ASN A 190 -0.87 -0.23 -5.35
C ASN A 190 -0.32 -0.23 -6.78
N ASN A 191 0.76 0.51 -7.00
CA ASN A 191 1.33 0.75 -8.30
C ASN A 191 2.74 0.17 -8.41
N PHE A 192 3.09 -0.34 -9.59
CA PHE A 192 4.43 -0.82 -9.89
C PHE A 192 4.95 -0.17 -11.17
N SER A 193 6.18 0.31 -11.13
CA SER A 193 6.86 0.81 -12.32
C SER A 193 8.29 0.31 -12.41
N THR A 194 8.79 0.22 -13.63
CA THR A 194 10.19 -0.16 -13.89
C THR A 194 11.16 1.01 -13.71
N GLN A 195 10.63 2.24 -13.61
CA GLN A 195 11.40 3.45 -13.28
C GLN A 195 10.63 4.26 -12.24
N THR A 196 11.29 4.61 -11.15
CA THR A 196 10.71 5.38 -10.06
C THR A 196 11.64 6.53 -9.69
N SER A 197 11.06 7.72 -9.57
CA SER A 197 11.72 8.91 -9.07
C SER A 197 11.16 9.23 -7.69
N TYR A 198 11.88 8.85 -6.66
CA TYR A 198 11.54 9.21 -5.29
C TYR A 198 11.97 10.65 -4.99
N GLU A 199 11.19 11.35 -4.21
CA GLU A 199 11.50 12.70 -3.75
C GLU A 199 12.76 12.71 -2.84
N ASN A 200 12.90 11.65 -2.03
CA ASN A 200 14.00 11.48 -1.10
C ASN A 200 14.34 9.99 -0.87
N GLN A 201 15.42 9.73 -0.12
CA GLN A 201 15.90 8.38 0.17
C GLN A 201 14.94 7.58 1.06
N THR A 202 14.04 8.23 1.80
CA THR A 202 13.06 7.52 2.65
C THR A 202 11.95 6.85 1.84
N LYS A 203 11.85 7.13 0.53
CA LYS A 203 10.88 6.53 -0.42
C LYS A 203 9.41 6.76 -0.06
N LYS A 204 9.12 7.80 0.71
CA LYS A 204 7.78 8.13 1.19
C LYS A 204 6.93 8.95 0.20
N SER A 205 7.52 9.39 -0.91
CA SER A 205 6.86 10.16 -1.97
C SER A 205 7.52 9.91 -3.31
N ILE A 206 6.74 9.88 -4.39
CA ILE A 206 7.25 9.79 -5.77
C ILE A 206 6.83 11.00 -6.60
N THR A 207 7.68 11.37 -7.57
CA THR A 207 7.51 12.56 -8.41
C THR A 207 7.25 12.25 -9.88
N ASN A 208 7.07 10.98 -10.24
CA ASN A 208 6.86 10.53 -11.61
C ASN A 208 5.61 11.16 -12.24
N LYS A 209 5.82 12.04 -13.21
CA LYS A 209 4.73 12.71 -13.91
C LYS A 209 3.85 11.74 -14.69
N PHE A 210 4.44 10.74 -15.34
CA PHE A 210 3.69 9.74 -16.10
C PHE A 210 2.82 8.87 -15.18
N VAL A 211 3.24 8.56 -13.95
CA VAL A 211 2.40 7.86 -12.99
C VAL A 211 1.16 8.70 -12.65
N GLN A 212 1.35 10.00 -12.41
CA GLN A 212 0.23 10.92 -12.17
C GLN A 212 -0.74 10.95 -13.36
N GLU A 213 -0.25 11.16 -14.58
CA GLU A 213 -1.06 11.20 -15.80
C GLU A 213 -1.78 9.86 -16.07
N ALA A 214 -1.13 8.75 -15.75
CA ALA A 214 -1.68 7.43 -15.96
C ALA A 214 -2.80 7.07 -14.98
N MET A 215 -2.80 7.64 -13.78
CA MET A 215 -3.83 7.44 -12.74
C MET A 215 -5.01 8.41 -12.86
N THR A 216 -4.82 9.57 -13.49
CA THR A 216 -5.89 10.54 -13.79
C THR A 216 -6.69 10.12 -15.03
#